data_067427136127b9dc9abf6cee7c452cb5
#
_entry.id   067427136127b9dc9abf6cee7c452cb5
#
_cell.length_a   1.000
_cell.length_b   1.000
_cell.length_c   1.000
_cell.angle_alpha   90.00
_cell.angle_beta   90.00
_cell.angle_gamma   90.00
#
_symmetry.space_group_name_H-M   'P 1'
#
loop_
_entity.id
_entity.type
_entity.pdbx_description
1 polymer ?
#
loop_
_entity_poly.entity_id
_entity_poly.type
_entity_poly.pdbx_seq_one_letter_code
_entity_poly.pdbx_strand_id
1 'polypeptide(L)'
;MAERYFSIAEYEERWRRILAEMDRLGYDAAVVWGRSGGGYERCGDVLYLSNYYSQASGQGWDNALFNARSFSAVIMQQGEAPELQADEAWPRRDVVSTDRIEWHHDPIKGVAEALKRRGIKGKVAFVGTQVLPMKYWLQLQSYTPEITWEPADELVLDVRRLKSPRELECLREAGEIMTSGLDRLLEGLIAGETEASAAGA
;
A
#
# COMPACT_ATOMS: atom_id res chain seq x y z
N MET A 1 4.71 -21.69 8.17
CA MET A 1 3.88 -20.53 7.76
C MET A 1 4.64 -19.29 8.14
N ALA A 2 4.79 -18.34 7.25
CA ALA A 2 5.37 -17.06 7.62
C ALA A 2 4.43 -16.39 8.64
N GLU A 3 4.97 -16.04 9.79
CA GLU A 3 4.20 -15.40 10.84
C GLU A 3 3.98 -13.93 10.46
N ARG A 4 2.76 -13.44 10.58
CA ARG A 4 2.46 -12.02 10.36
C ARG A 4 3.04 -11.22 11.52
N TYR A 5 3.68 -10.11 11.23
CA TYR A 5 4.16 -9.17 12.27
C TYR A 5 3.02 -8.58 13.11
N PHE A 6 1.84 -8.45 12.50
CA PHE A 6 0.64 -7.91 13.12
C PHE A 6 -0.50 -8.93 13.04
N SER A 7 -1.32 -8.99 14.08
CA SER A 7 -2.52 -9.81 14.11
C SER A 7 -3.60 -9.27 13.16
N ILE A 8 -4.56 -10.11 12.78
CA ILE A 8 -5.73 -9.64 12.00
C ILE A 8 -6.49 -8.55 12.77
N ALA A 9 -6.64 -8.68 14.08
CA ALA A 9 -7.29 -7.67 14.92
C ALA A 9 -6.63 -6.29 14.82
N GLU A 10 -5.31 -6.24 14.64
CA GLU A 10 -4.59 -4.97 14.40
C GLU A 10 -5.00 -4.34 13.07
N TYR A 11 -5.16 -5.14 12.00
CA TYR A 11 -5.63 -4.64 10.71
C TYR A 11 -7.08 -4.21 10.76
N GLU A 12 -7.95 -4.96 11.43
CA GLU A 12 -9.37 -4.61 11.64
C GLU A 12 -9.49 -3.27 12.37
N GLU A 13 -8.66 -3.01 13.36
CA GLU A 13 -8.63 -1.72 14.07
C GLU A 13 -8.16 -0.58 13.15
N ARG A 14 -7.15 -0.81 12.31
CA ARG A 14 -6.72 0.17 11.29
C ARG A 14 -7.87 0.49 10.33
N TRP A 15 -8.56 -0.54 9.83
CA TRP A 15 -9.71 -0.36 8.93
C TRP A 15 -10.83 0.41 9.61
N ARG A 16 -11.18 0.04 10.84
CA ARG A 16 -12.21 0.72 11.63
C ARG A 16 -11.91 2.21 11.78
N ARG A 17 -10.65 2.58 12.04
CA ARG A 17 -10.23 3.98 12.17
C ARG A 17 -10.36 4.74 10.86
N ILE A 18 -9.95 4.13 9.75
CA ILE A 18 -10.08 4.74 8.41
C ILE A 18 -11.57 4.90 8.04
N LEU A 19 -12.37 3.87 8.26
CA LEU A 19 -13.81 3.92 7.96
C LEU A 19 -14.54 4.98 8.80
N ALA A 20 -14.18 5.15 10.06
CA ALA A 20 -14.73 6.20 10.92
C ALA A 20 -14.37 7.61 10.40
N GLU A 21 -13.15 7.79 9.90
CA GLU A 21 -12.73 9.06 9.31
C GLU A 21 -13.38 9.31 7.95
N MET A 22 -13.58 8.28 7.14
CA MET A 22 -14.35 8.37 5.90
C MET A 22 -15.79 8.83 6.17
N ASP A 23 -16.45 8.25 7.17
CA ASP A 23 -17.82 8.64 7.57
C ASP A 23 -17.87 10.11 8.00
N ARG A 24 -16.93 10.53 8.84
CA ARG A 24 -16.83 11.93 9.31
C ARG A 24 -16.66 12.91 8.16
N LEU A 25 -15.94 12.53 7.09
CA LEU A 25 -15.65 13.36 5.91
C LEU A 25 -16.70 13.20 4.78
N GLY A 26 -17.64 12.27 4.96
CA GLY A 26 -18.72 12.00 4.01
C GLY A 26 -18.25 11.31 2.72
N TYR A 27 -17.27 10.40 2.82
CA TYR A 27 -16.85 9.57 1.70
C TYR A 27 -17.65 8.27 1.63
N ASP A 28 -18.16 7.92 0.45
CA ASP A 28 -18.84 6.64 0.18
C ASP A 28 -17.85 5.48 0.12
N ALA A 29 -16.64 5.76 -0.33
CA ALA A 29 -15.53 4.81 -0.39
C ALA A 29 -14.17 5.52 -0.37
N ALA A 30 -13.10 4.76 -0.20
CA ALA A 30 -11.74 5.22 -0.43
C ALA A 30 -10.99 4.22 -1.32
N VAL A 31 -10.15 4.73 -2.20
CA VAL A 31 -9.19 3.95 -2.99
C VAL A 31 -7.79 4.42 -2.64
N VAL A 32 -7.04 3.52 -2.01
CA VAL A 32 -5.68 3.77 -1.52
C VAL A 32 -4.69 3.11 -2.46
N TRP A 33 -3.95 3.91 -3.20
CA TRP A 33 -2.99 3.44 -4.19
C TRP A 33 -1.61 3.21 -3.62
N GLY A 34 -0.94 2.17 -4.11
CA GLY A 34 0.45 1.88 -3.88
C GLY A 34 1.17 1.53 -5.18
N ARG A 35 2.46 1.81 -5.21
CA ARG A 35 3.36 1.39 -6.27
C ARG A 35 4.57 0.73 -5.65
N SER A 36 4.90 -0.46 -6.12
CA SER A 36 6.12 -1.17 -5.75
C SER A 36 7.11 -1.22 -6.91
N GLY A 37 8.35 -1.50 -6.58
CA GLY A 37 9.43 -1.68 -7.55
C GLY A 37 10.13 -0.37 -7.96
N GLY A 38 11.44 -0.36 -7.81
CA GLY A 38 12.32 0.76 -8.09
C GLY A 38 12.92 1.40 -6.86
N GLY A 39 13.75 2.42 -7.03
CA GLY A 39 14.47 3.09 -5.94
C GLY A 39 13.59 3.88 -4.97
N TYR A 40 12.30 4.03 -5.27
CA TYR A 40 11.34 4.73 -4.42
C TYR A 40 10.04 3.93 -4.36
N GLU A 41 9.93 3.10 -3.36
CA GLU A 41 8.70 2.37 -3.10
C GLU A 41 7.67 3.26 -2.43
N ARG A 42 6.48 3.33 -3.02
CA ARG A 42 5.35 4.11 -2.53
C ARG A 42 4.14 3.21 -2.27
N CYS A 43 4.37 2.13 -1.53
CA CYS A 43 3.33 1.16 -1.17
C CYS A 43 2.95 1.19 0.32
N GLY A 44 3.51 2.14 1.10
CA GLY A 44 3.37 2.16 2.55
C GLY A 44 1.93 2.16 3.05
N ASP A 45 1.00 2.82 2.36
CA ASP A 45 -0.41 2.85 2.74
C ASP A 45 -1.13 1.54 2.42
N VAL A 46 -0.85 0.96 1.25
CA VAL A 46 -1.35 -0.37 0.88
C VAL A 46 -0.81 -1.43 1.83
N LEU A 47 0.50 -1.41 2.14
CA LEU A 47 1.12 -2.31 3.10
C LEU A 47 0.50 -2.17 4.49
N TYR A 48 0.27 -0.94 4.96
CA TYR A 48 -0.34 -0.65 6.26
C TYR A 48 -1.75 -1.25 6.39
N LEU A 49 -2.53 -1.20 5.31
CA LEU A 49 -3.92 -1.67 5.30
C LEU A 49 -4.06 -3.15 5.00
N SER A 50 -3.17 -3.75 4.23
CA SER A 50 -3.36 -5.09 3.68
C SER A 50 -2.23 -6.07 3.94
N ASN A 51 -1.12 -5.64 4.51
CA ASN A 51 0.13 -6.40 4.55
C ASN A 51 0.60 -6.90 3.17
N TYR A 52 0.14 -6.24 2.12
CA TYR A 52 0.53 -6.56 0.76
C TYR A 52 1.73 -5.73 0.34
N TYR A 53 2.73 -6.41 -0.13
CA TYR A 53 3.89 -5.82 -0.77
C TYR A 53 4.12 -6.55 -2.08
N SER A 54 4.00 -5.86 -3.19
CA SER A 54 4.27 -6.45 -4.49
C SER A 54 5.76 -6.70 -4.69
N GLN A 55 6.10 -7.87 -5.19
CA GLN A 55 7.44 -8.21 -5.63
C GLN A 55 7.65 -7.95 -7.13
N ALA A 56 6.60 -7.59 -7.86
CA ALA A 56 6.70 -7.21 -9.25
C ALA A 56 7.47 -5.89 -9.34
N SER A 57 8.73 -5.96 -9.74
CA SER A 57 9.53 -4.76 -9.97
C SER A 57 8.88 -3.93 -11.08
N GLY A 58 8.61 -2.65 -10.83
CA GLY A 58 8.01 -1.73 -11.79
C GLY A 58 8.87 -1.38 -12.99
N GLN A 59 9.94 -2.11 -13.19
CA GLN A 59 10.88 -1.85 -14.27
C GLN A 59 10.30 -2.32 -15.61
N GLY A 60 9.89 -1.37 -16.44
CA GLY A 60 9.60 -1.60 -17.86
C GLY A 60 8.28 -2.30 -18.18
N TRP A 61 7.38 -2.48 -17.23
CA TRP A 61 6.14 -3.22 -17.43
C TRP A 61 4.92 -2.36 -17.81
N ASP A 62 5.07 -1.05 -17.83
CA ASP A 62 4.04 -0.14 -18.30
C ASP A 62 4.01 -0.13 -19.84
N ASN A 63 3.45 -1.15 -20.42
CA ASN A 63 3.30 -1.27 -21.87
C ASN A 63 1.85 -1.62 -22.25
N ALA A 64 1.57 -1.74 -23.56
CA ALA A 64 0.23 -2.02 -24.06
C ALA A 64 -0.38 -3.33 -23.54
N LEU A 65 0.44 -4.31 -23.15
CA LEU A 65 0.00 -5.61 -22.65
C LEU A 65 -0.23 -5.59 -21.12
N PHE A 66 0.59 -4.83 -20.38
CA PHE A 66 0.57 -4.78 -18.94
C PHE A 66 0.48 -3.32 -18.44
N ASN A 67 -0.59 -2.63 -18.84
CA ASN A 67 -0.81 -1.24 -18.42
C ASN A 67 -0.87 -1.13 -16.90
N ALA A 68 -0.14 -0.15 -16.36
CA ALA A 68 -0.08 0.15 -14.92
C ALA A 68 0.34 -1.03 -14.02
N ARG A 69 1.06 -2.01 -14.52
CA ARG A 69 1.64 -3.06 -13.69
C ARG A 69 2.56 -2.45 -12.63
N SER A 70 2.66 -3.03 -11.46
CA SER A 70 3.26 -2.53 -10.23
C SER A 70 2.40 -1.58 -9.40
N PHE A 71 1.21 -1.22 -9.88
CA PHE A 71 0.25 -0.49 -9.08
C PHE A 71 -0.72 -1.47 -8.41
N SER A 72 -0.88 -1.31 -7.12
CA SER A 72 -1.88 -2.01 -6.32
C SER A 72 -2.80 -0.99 -5.65
N ALA A 73 -3.97 -1.42 -5.24
CA ALA A 73 -4.89 -0.56 -4.51
C ALA A 73 -5.67 -1.33 -3.44
N VAL A 74 -6.01 -0.63 -2.35
CA VAL A 74 -6.99 -1.13 -1.37
C VAL A 74 -8.25 -0.29 -1.50
N ILE A 75 -9.37 -0.96 -1.72
CA ILE A 75 -10.71 -0.34 -1.78
C ILE A 75 -11.38 -0.56 -0.43
N MET A 76 -11.79 0.54 0.20
CA MET A 76 -12.49 0.55 1.48
C MET A 76 -13.90 1.11 1.32
N GLN A 77 -14.87 0.47 1.95
CA GLN A 77 -16.29 0.84 1.92
C GLN A 77 -16.94 0.42 3.24
N GLN A 78 -17.88 1.23 3.75
CA GLN A 78 -18.62 0.90 4.96
C GLN A 78 -19.37 -0.43 4.86
N GLY A 79 -19.32 -1.23 5.93
CA GLY A 79 -20.01 -2.53 5.99
C GLY A 79 -19.36 -3.66 5.17
N GLU A 80 -18.25 -3.39 4.50
CA GLU A 80 -17.57 -4.34 3.64
C GLU A 80 -16.10 -4.54 4.06
N ALA A 81 -15.60 -5.77 3.96
CA ALA A 81 -14.18 -6.01 4.14
C ALA A 81 -13.37 -5.29 3.02
N PRO A 82 -12.19 -4.74 3.35
CA PRO A 82 -11.32 -4.14 2.35
C PRO A 82 -10.99 -5.11 1.21
N GLU A 83 -10.97 -4.60 -0.01
CA GLU A 83 -10.59 -5.38 -1.19
C GLU A 83 -9.24 -4.91 -1.71
N LEU A 84 -8.31 -5.86 -1.81
CA LEU A 84 -7.01 -5.64 -2.42
C LEU A 84 -7.08 -5.91 -3.93
N GLN A 85 -6.77 -4.91 -4.73
CA GLN A 85 -6.44 -5.07 -6.14
C GLN A 85 -4.92 -5.25 -6.24
N ALA A 86 -4.49 -6.50 -6.37
CA ALA A 86 -3.08 -6.85 -6.46
C ALA A 86 -2.56 -6.59 -7.89
N ASP A 87 -1.29 -6.27 -8.00
CA ASP A 87 -0.60 -6.11 -9.30
C ASP A 87 0.00 -7.42 -9.84
N GLU A 88 -0.21 -8.52 -9.11
CA GLU A 88 0.24 -9.86 -9.51
C GLU A 88 -0.87 -10.91 -9.31
N ALA A 89 -0.84 -11.96 -10.14
CA ALA A 89 -1.86 -13.01 -10.13
C ALA A 89 -1.75 -13.98 -8.95
N TRP A 90 -0.58 -14.06 -8.32
CA TRP A 90 -0.28 -15.03 -7.25
C TRP A 90 0.26 -14.36 -5.98
N PRO A 91 -0.52 -13.45 -5.34
CA PRO A 91 -0.08 -12.81 -4.11
C PRO A 91 0.02 -13.83 -2.97
N ARG A 92 0.88 -13.54 -2.01
CA ARG A 92 1.03 -14.33 -0.79
C ARG A 92 -0.21 -14.20 0.11
N ARG A 93 -1.27 -14.95 -0.24
CA ARG A 93 -2.55 -14.93 0.49
C ARG A 93 -2.42 -15.32 1.97
N ASP A 94 -1.38 -16.07 2.32
CA ASP A 94 -1.08 -16.49 3.69
C ASP A 94 -0.62 -15.33 4.60
N VAL A 95 -0.15 -14.22 4.03
CA VAL A 95 0.31 -13.04 4.78
C VAL A 95 -0.58 -11.81 4.60
N VAL A 96 -1.35 -11.72 3.52
CA VAL A 96 -2.29 -10.60 3.28
C VAL A 96 -3.41 -10.62 4.33
N SER A 97 -3.82 -9.44 4.80
CA SER A 97 -4.77 -9.30 5.91
C SER A 97 -6.25 -9.39 5.49
N THR A 98 -6.55 -9.38 4.20
CA THR A 98 -7.91 -9.53 3.67
C THR A 98 -8.01 -10.75 2.77
N ASP A 99 -9.18 -11.41 2.79
CA ASP A 99 -9.48 -12.53 1.89
C ASP A 99 -10.00 -12.06 0.52
N ARG A 100 -10.38 -10.79 0.41
CA ARG A 100 -10.85 -10.18 -0.84
C ARG A 100 -9.67 -9.68 -1.64
N ILE A 101 -9.08 -10.56 -2.44
CA ILE A 101 -7.93 -10.27 -3.28
C ILE A 101 -8.28 -10.58 -4.72
N GLU A 102 -8.24 -9.54 -5.53
CA GLU A 102 -8.47 -9.61 -6.97
C GLU A 102 -7.19 -9.20 -7.71
N TRP A 103 -7.08 -9.67 -8.94
CA TRP A 103 -6.02 -9.30 -9.86
C TRP A 103 -6.59 -8.97 -11.22
N HIS A 104 -6.05 -7.94 -11.83
CA HIS A 104 -6.34 -7.59 -13.22
C HIS A 104 -5.03 -7.18 -13.91
N HIS A 105 -4.83 -7.62 -15.16
CA HIS A 105 -3.63 -7.26 -15.93
C HIS A 105 -3.48 -5.75 -16.18
N ASP A 106 -4.58 -5.00 -16.06
CA ASP A 106 -4.64 -3.53 -15.99
C ASP A 106 -5.23 -3.14 -14.63
N PRO A 107 -4.43 -2.81 -13.61
CA PRO A 107 -4.91 -2.45 -12.28
C PRO A 107 -5.88 -1.27 -12.27
N ILE A 108 -5.74 -0.31 -13.19
CA ILE A 108 -6.64 0.84 -13.28
C ILE A 108 -8.06 0.39 -13.64
N LYS A 109 -8.14 -0.49 -14.63
CA LYS A 109 -9.41 -1.09 -15.04
C LYS A 109 -9.96 -2.02 -13.95
N GLY A 110 -9.09 -2.81 -13.31
CA GLY A 110 -9.47 -3.68 -12.19
C GLY A 110 -10.13 -2.91 -11.05
N VAL A 111 -9.54 -1.78 -10.65
CA VAL A 111 -10.14 -0.89 -9.63
C VAL A 111 -11.48 -0.34 -10.11
N ALA A 112 -11.59 0.15 -11.34
CA ALA A 112 -12.85 0.68 -11.87
C ALA A 112 -13.96 -0.39 -11.90
N GLU A 113 -13.65 -1.61 -12.32
CA GLU A 113 -14.58 -2.75 -12.31
C GLU A 113 -15.00 -3.14 -10.89
N ALA A 114 -14.07 -3.11 -9.93
CA ALA A 114 -14.36 -3.37 -8.52
C ALA A 114 -15.31 -2.32 -7.93
N LEU A 115 -15.07 -1.04 -8.19
CA LEU A 115 -15.96 0.05 -7.76
C LEU A 115 -17.37 -0.12 -8.32
N LYS A 116 -17.48 -0.45 -9.60
CA LYS A 116 -18.77 -0.72 -10.27
C LYS A 116 -19.47 -1.94 -9.68
N ARG A 117 -18.77 -3.05 -9.48
CA ARG A 117 -19.29 -4.29 -8.89
C ARG A 117 -19.84 -4.06 -7.47
N ARG A 118 -19.18 -3.19 -6.69
CA ARG A 118 -19.59 -2.80 -5.35
C ARG A 118 -20.69 -1.73 -5.32
N GLY A 119 -21.13 -1.25 -6.48
CA GLY A 119 -22.15 -0.20 -6.58
C GLY A 119 -21.70 1.16 -6.04
N ILE A 120 -20.38 1.39 -5.95
CA ILE A 120 -19.82 2.64 -5.43
C ILE A 120 -20.06 3.76 -6.44
N LYS A 121 -20.69 4.80 -5.97
CA LYS A 121 -20.99 6.04 -6.69
C LYS A 121 -20.81 7.20 -5.73
N GLY A 122 -20.80 8.43 -6.26
CA GLY A 122 -20.72 9.61 -5.43
C GLY A 122 -19.29 9.98 -5.03
N LYS A 123 -19.07 10.29 -3.76
CA LYS A 123 -17.83 10.89 -3.26
C LYS A 123 -16.83 9.82 -2.85
N VAL A 124 -15.71 9.72 -3.56
CA VAL A 124 -14.67 8.73 -3.29
C VAL A 124 -13.34 9.40 -2.95
N ALA A 125 -12.76 9.04 -1.83
CA ALA A 125 -11.44 9.49 -1.41
C ALA A 125 -10.37 8.84 -2.30
N PHE A 126 -9.56 9.69 -2.95
CA PHE A 126 -8.39 9.28 -3.71
C PHE A 126 -7.14 9.48 -2.85
N VAL A 127 -6.55 8.38 -2.40
CA VAL A 127 -5.32 8.36 -1.60
C VAL A 127 -4.18 7.83 -2.46
N GLY A 128 -3.08 8.56 -2.51
CA GLY A 128 -1.94 8.24 -3.36
C GLY A 128 -1.78 9.21 -4.53
N THR A 129 -2.06 10.50 -4.32
CA THR A 129 -1.91 11.55 -5.33
C THR A 129 -0.48 11.66 -5.88
N GLN A 130 0.51 11.29 -5.06
CA GLN A 130 1.93 11.22 -5.45
C GLN A 130 2.33 9.87 -6.06
N VAL A 131 1.42 8.89 -6.04
CA VAL A 131 1.67 7.52 -6.49
C VAL A 131 1.22 7.33 -7.92
N LEU A 132 -0.02 7.72 -8.22
CA LEU A 132 -0.66 7.46 -9.51
C LEU A 132 -0.30 8.56 -10.53
N PRO A 133 0.44 8.23 -11.62
CA PRO A 133 0.74 9.19 -12.67
C PRO A 133 -0.52 9.74 -13.34
N MET A 134 -0.44 10.97 -13.84
CA MET A 134 -1.55 11.68 -14.49
C MET A 134 -2.22 10.85 -15.60
N LYS A 135 -1.45 10.10 -16.40
CA LYS A 135 -1.97 9.19 -17.43
C LYS A 135 -3.02 8.23 -16.85
N TYR A 136 -2.68 7.57 -15.76
CA TYR A 136 -3.55 6.56 -15.13
C TYR A 136 -4.70 7.19 -14.35
N TRP A 137 -4.47 8.35 -13.78
CA TRP A 137 -5.52 9.15 -13.17
C TRP A 137 -6.62 9.51 -14.17
N LEU A 138 -6.25 10.06 -15.32
CA LEU A 138 -7.23 10.39 -16.39
C LEU A 138 -7.94 9.14 -16.93
N GLN A 139 -7.23 8.03 -17.01
CA GLN A 139 -7.80 6.74 -17.41
C GLN A 139 -8.83 6.24 -16.37
N LEU A 140 -8.51 6.30 -15.08
CA LEU A 140 -9.44 5.94 -13.99
C LEU A 140 -10.70 6.79 -14.04
N GLN A 141 -10.57 8.11 -14.19
CA GLN A 141 -11.71 9.01 -14.29
C GLN A 141 -12.60 8.67 -15.50
N SER A 142 -11.99 8.30 -16.64
CA SER A 142 -12.76 7.92 -17.84
C SER A 142 -13.55 6.63 -17.65
N TYR A 143 -13.10 5.71 -16.78
CA TYR A 143 -13.78 4.47 -16.46
C TYR A 143 -14.86 4.61 -15.39
N THR A 144 -14.83 5.71 -14.62
CA THR A 144 -15.70 5.95 -13.46
C THR A 144 -16.35 7.33 -13.52
N PRO A 145 -17.11 7.65 -14.59
CA PRO A 145 -17.66 8.99 -14.78
C PRO A 145 -18.72 9.38 -13.74
N GLU A 146 -19.30 8.42 -13.03
CA GLU A 146 -20.29 8.62 -11.96
C GLU A 146 -19.66 8.91 -10.58
N ILE A 147 -18.33 8.85 -10.47
CA ILE A 147 -17.62 9.05 -9.22
C ILE A 147 -17.06 10.48 -9.15
N THR A 148 -17.31 11.12 -8.02
CA THR A 148 -16.65 12.38 -7.65
C THR A 148 -15.41 12.05 -6.82
N TRP A 149 -14.26 12.13 -7.45
CA TRP A 149 -12.98 11.86 -6.81
C TRP A 149 -12.46 13.08 -6.05
N GLU A 150 -12.06 12.89 -4.81
CA GLU A 150 -11.40 13.92 -4.00
C GLU A 150 -10.03 13.44 -3.52
N PRO A 151 -8.95 14.23 -3.72
CA PRO A 151 -7.66 13.97 -3.10
C PRO A 151 -7.78 13.93 -1.58
N ALA A 152 -7.28 12.86 -0.95
CA ALA A 152 -7.45 12.63 0.48
C ALA A 152 -6.25 11.85 1.09
N ASP A 153 -5.03 12.23 0.76
CA ASP A 153 -3.82 11.55 1.26
C ASP A 153 -3.75 11.54 2.78
N GLU A 154 -4.26 12.60 3.44
CA GLU A 154 -4.29 12.72 4.90
C GLU A 154 -5.18 11.65 5.56
N LEU A 155 -6.15 11.08 4.85
CA LEU A 155 -7.07 10.07 5.38
C LEU A 155 -6.32 8.87 5.99
N VAL A 156 -5.31 8.36 5.33
CA VAL A 156 -4.49 7.26 5.83
C VAL A 156 -3.31 7.76 6.65
N LEU A 157 -2.70 8.86 6.24
CA LEU A 157 -1.54 9.45 6.91
C LEU A 157 -1.83 9.79 8.37
N ASP A 158 -2.96 10.41 8.68
CA ASP A 158 -3.34 10.80 10.04
C ASP A 158 -3.57 9.59 10.94
N VAL A 159 -4.18 8.53 10.41
CA VAL A 159 -4.34 7.27 11.15
C VAL A 159 -2.98 6.62 11.42
N ARG A 160 -2.07 6.59 10.44
CA ARG A 160 -0.71 6.02 10.56
C ARG A 160 0.20 6.85 11.47
N ARG A 161 -0.06 8.13 11.64
CA ARG A 161 0.75 9.03 12.49
C ARG A 161 0.79 8.55 13.94
N LEU A 162 -0.33 8.01 14.45
CA LEU A 162 -0.43 7.45 15.79
C LEU A 162 -0.16 5.96 15.76
N LYS A 163 1.01 5.56 16.27
CA LYS A 163 1.49 4.17 16.27
C LYS A 163 0.82 3.37 17.39
N SER A 164 0.47 2.13 17.06
CA SER A 164 0.05 1.16 18.07
C SER A 164 1.24 0.71 18.95
N PRO A 165 0.98 0.12 20.13
CA PRO A 165 2.06 -0.45 20.94
C PRO A 165 2.91 -1.47 20.16
N ARG A 166 2.29 -2.33 19.33
CA ARG A 166 3.02 -3.32 18.54
C ARG A 166 3.85 -2.67 17.43
N GLU A 167 3.34 -1.62 16.78
CA GLU A 167 4.12 -0.84 15.81
C GLU A 167 5.35 -0.20 16.46
N LEU A 168 5.24 0.30 17.68
CA LEU A 168 6.36 0.86 18.42
C LEU A 168 7.41 -0.21 18.77
N GLU A 169 6.97 -1.43 19.11
CA GLU A 169 7.88 -2.57 19.33
C GLU A 169 8.66 -2.89 18.04
N CYS A 170 7.98 -3.07 16.91
CA CYS A 170 8.63 -3.32 15.62
C CYS A 170 9.61 -2.20 15.24
N LEU A 171 9.29 -0.93 15.52
CA LEU A 171 10.19 0.18 15.27
C LEU A 171 11.44 0.13 16.16
N ARG A 172 11.31 -0.30 17.42
CA ARG A 172 12.47 -0.48 18.32
C ARG A 172 13.35 -1.63 17.84
N GLU A 173 12.74 -2.79 17.52
CA GLU A 173 13.46 -3.95 16.96
C GLU A 173 14.25 -3.55 15.68
N ALA A 174 13.61 -2.82 14.77
CA ALA A 174 14.27 -2.32 13.56
C ALA A 174 15.41 -1.35 13.89
N GLY A 175 15.21 -0.47 14.88
CA GLY A 175 16.23 0.46 15.35
C GLY A 175 17.47 -0.26 15.92
N GLU A 176 17.27 -1.32 16.70
CA GLU A 176 18.36 -2.13 17.26
C GLU A 176 19.17 -2.82 16.15
N ILE A 177 18.49 -3.39 15.15
CA ILE A 177 19.16 -4.03 14.00
C ILE A 177 19.96 -2.98 13.21
N MET A 178 19.38 -1.81 12.93
CA MET A 178 20.07 -0.74 12.22
C MET A 178 21.28 -0.22 13.00
N THR A 179 21.14 -0.05 14.31
CA THR A 179 22.26 0.41 15.17
C THR A 179 23.39 -0.61 15.16
N SER A 180 23.07 -1.89 15.32
CA SER A 180 24.10 -2.95 15.26
C SER A 180 24.82 -3.01 13.91
N GLY A 181 24.09 -2.82 12.80
CA GLY A 181 24.69 -2.76 11.46
C GLY A 181 25.59 -1.52 11.29
N LEU A 182 25.15 -0.37 11.79
CA LEU A 182 25.93 0.85 11.72
C LEU A 182 27.20 0.78 12.56
N ASP A 183 27.13 0.21 13.77
CA ASP A 183 28.30 0.05 14.63
C ASP A 183 29.37 -0.82 13.94
N ARG A 184 28.97 -1.93 13.31
CA ARG A 184 29.89 -2.79 12.54
C ARG A 184 30.50 -2.06 11.34
N LEU A 185 29.69 -1.29 10.61
CA LEU A 185 30.18 -0.48 9.51
C LEU A 185 31.25 0.51 9.99
N LEU A 186 30.98 1.20 11.09
CA LEU A 186 31.93 2.17 11.69
C LEU A 186 33.22 1.51 12.18
N GLU A 187 33.12 0.33 12.82
CA GLU A 187 34.29 -0.43 13.23
C GLU A 187 35.20 -0.79 12.05
N GLY A 188 34.61 -1.28 10.92
CA GLY A 188 35.35 -1.57 9.70
C GLY A 188 36.03 -0.34 9.10
N LEU A 189 35.31 0.77 9.00
CA LEU A 189 35.87 2.03 8.47
C LEU A 189 37.00 2.57 9.34
N ILE A 190 36.87 2.51 10.68
CA ILE A 190 37.94 2.93 11.62
C ILE A 190 39.15 2.01 11.48
N ALA A 191 38.95 0.70 11.23
CA ALA A 191 40.04 -0.25 10.97
C ALA A 191 40.74 -0.02 9.61
N GLY A 192 40.24 0.90 8.78
CA GLY A 192 40.83 1.28 7.50
C GLY A 192 40.34 0.40 6.33
N GLU A 193 39.24 -0.27 6.46
CA GLU A 193 38.59 -1.02 5.37
C GLU A 193 37.96 -0.06 4.34
N THR A 194 37.69 -0.60 3.16
CA THR A 194 36.91 0.13 2.16
C THR A 194 35.42 0.12 2.53
N GLU A 195 34.64 1.10 2.07
CA GLU A 195 33.21 1.16 2.27
C GLU A 195 32.50 -0.13 1.84
N ALA A 196 32.92 -0.71 0.70
CA ALA A 196 32.35 -1.97 0.17
C ALA A 196 32.63 -3.16 1.08
N SER A 197 33.84 -3.24 1.68
CA SER A 197 34.21 -4.30 2.63
C SER A 197 33.46 -4.15 3.94
N ALA A 198 33.43 -2.96 4.50
CA ALA A 198 32.76 -2.67 5.77
C ALA A 198 31.24 -2.85 5.68
N ALA A 199 30.63 -2.56 4.52
CA ALA A 199 29.19 -2.77 4.30
C ALA A 199 28.82 -4.24 4.05
N GLY A 200 29.78 -5.10 3.70
CA GLY A 200 29.58 -6.52 3.46
C GLY A 200 29.81 -7.43 4.68
N ALA A 201 30.27 -6.84 5.80
CA ALA A 201 30.53 -7.57 7.05
C ALA A 201 29.28 -7.67 7.91
#